data_d87ce74b60600cd9690d8faa4ae336f0
#
_entry.id   d87ce74b60600cd9690d8faa4ae336f0
#
_cell.length_a   1.000
_cell.length_b   1.000
_cell.length_c   1.000
_cell.angle_alpha   90.00
_cell.angle_beta   90.00
_cell.angle_gamma   90.00
#
_symmetry.space_group_name_H-M   'P 1'
#
loop_
_entity.id
_entity.type
_entity.pdbx_description
1 polymer ?
#
loop_
_entity_poly.entity_id
_entity_poly.type
_entity_poly.pdbx_seq_one_letter_code
_entity_poly.pdbx_strand_id
1 'polypeptide(L)'
;LEQSGAEVLHISPSHHYPTGTVTPITRRQALMRWLTAQPGRYLIEDDYDSEFRFSGLPIPTIQSMDRSGRVIYMNTFSRTISPSLRISYMILPRTLLPQWQAAMGFYSCTVPSFEQMTLTRFLAEGYFEKHLSRMKKHYRAVRAQLFSVLHTPQAVRQCAVHDTDAGLHLVLELKNAPEPE
;
A
#
# COMPACT_ATOMS: atom_id res chain seq x y z
N LEU A 1 -20.80 -2.05 -1.32
CA LEU A 1 -20.58 -2.03 0.14
C LEU A 1 -21.90 -1.92 0.92
N GLU A 2 -22.79 -0.99 0.57
CA GLU A 2 -24.05 -0.81 1.29
C GLU A 2 -24.96 -2.06 1.25
N GLN A 3 -24.96 -2.78 0.14
CA GLN A 3 -25.74 -4.00 -0.04
C GLN A 3 -25.09 -5.27 0.55
N SER A 4 -23.79 -5.23 0.87
CA SER A 4 -23.07 -6.42 1.34
C SER A 4 -23.30 -6.75 2.81
N GLY A 5 -23.78 -5.80 3.63
CA GLY A 5 -23.84 -5.96 5.08
C GLY A 5 -22.48 -6.04 5.76
N ALA A 6 -21.38 -5.76 5.05
CA ALA A 6 -20.03 -5.89 5.58
C ALA A 6 -19.75 -4.88 6.71
N GLU A 7 -19.13 -5.37 7.77
CA GLU A 7 -18.68 -4.56 8.91
C GLU A 7 -17.19 -4.21 8.80
N VAL A 8 -16.41 -5.03 8.10
CA VAL A 8 -14.97 -4.80 7.90
C VAL A 8 -14.66 -4.71 6.41
N LEU A 9 -13.93 -3.66 6.02
CA LEU A 9 -13.42 -3.47 4.68
C LEU A 9 -11.90 -3.50 4.69
N HIS A 10 -11.29 -4.39 3.89
CA HIS A 10 -9.85 -4.40 3.64
C HIS A 10 -9.55 -3.89 2.23
N ILE A 11 -8.70 -2.88 2.09
CA ILE A 11 -8.35 -2.28 0.80
C ILE A 11 -6.89 -1.80 0.78
N SER A 12 -6.32 -1.71 -0.42
CA SER A 12 -5.01 -1.10 -0.69
C SER A 12 -5.19 0.16 -1.54
N PRO A 13 -5.57 1.31 -0.93
CA PRO A 13 -6.04 2.47 -1.69
C PRO A 13 -4.96 3.23 -2.43
N SER A 14 -3.70 3.08 -2.02
CA SER A 14 -2.58 3.77 -2.65
C SER A 14 -2.12 3.09 -3.93
N HIS A 15 -2.26 1.75 -4.00
CA HIS A 15 -1.91 0.95 -5.17
C HIS A 15 -2.53 -0.45 -5.03
N HIS A 16 -3.71 -0.63 -5.61
CA HIS A 16 -4.48 -1.87 -5.45
C HIS A 16 -3.83 -3.05 -6.18
N TYR A 17 -3.59 -4.14 -5.47
CA TYR A 17 -3.11 -5.39 -6.08
C TYR A 17 -4.32 -6.27 -6.50
N PRO A 18 -4.32 -6.89 -7.70
CA PRO A 18 -3.29 -6.82 -8.75
C PRO A 18 -3.52 -5.73 -9.80
N THR A 19 -4.56 -4.92 -9.69
CA THR A 19 -5.06 -4.03 -10.75
C THR A 19 -4.21 -2.79 -10.99
N GLY A 20 -3.31 -2.42 -10.06
CA GLY A 20 -2.53 -1.19 -10.12
C GLY A 20 -3.34 0.09 -9.93
N THR A 21 -4.63 0.01 -9.61
CA THR A 21 -5.48 1.19 -9.48
C THR A 21 -5.19 1.97 -8.20
N VAL A 22 -5.23 3.29 -8.31
CA VAL A 22 -5.15 4.22 -7.16
C VAL A 22 -6.53 4.73 -6.81
N THR A 23 -6.94 4.59 -5.57
CA THR A 23 -8.22 5.10 -5.08
C THR A 23 -8.16 6.62 -4.94
N PRO A 24 -8.91 7.39 -5.73
CA PRO A 24 -8.86 8.85 -5.68
C PRO A 24 -9.46 9.39 -4.38
N ILE A 25 -9.11 10.63 -4.03
CA ILE A 25 -9.52 11.28 -2.77
C ILE A 25 -11.05 11.28 -2.57
N THR A 26 -11.81 11.49 -3.64
CA THR A 26 -13.29 11.49 -3.58
C THR A 26 -13.83 10.12 -3.15
N ARG A 27 -13.21 9.04 -3.64
CA ARG A 27 -13.59 7.67 -3.25
C ARG A 27 -13.15 7.36 -1.83
N ARG A 28 -11.96 7.82 -1.39
CA ARG A 28 -11.50 7.70 0.02
C ARG A 28 -12.49 8.39 0.97
N GLN A 29 -12.97 9.58 0.61
CA GLN A 29 -14.00 10.29 1.37
C GLN A 29 -15.34 9.53 1.39
N ALA A 30 -15.72 8.87 0.29
CA ALA A 30 -16.92 8.04 0.27
C ALA A 30 -16.80 6.83 1.20
N LEU A 31 -15.61 6.19 1.25
CA LEU A 31 -15.32 5.12 2.20
C LEU A 31 -15.38 5.60 3.65
N MET A 32 -14.87 6.79 3.93
CA MET A 32 -15.01 7.40 5.27
C MET A 32 -16.47 7.64 5.65
N ARG A 33 -17.31 8.11 4.73
CA ARG A 33 -18.76 8.24 4.99
C ARG A 33 -19.41 6.90 5.28
N TRP A 34 -19.08 5.87 4.49
CA TRP A 34 -19.57 4.51 4.75
C TRP A 34 -19.13 3.99 6.13
N LEU A 35 -17.87 4.20 6.50
CA LEU A 35 -17.31 3.81 7.80
C LEU A 35 -18.07 4.47 8.97
N THR A 36 -18.38 5.75 8.82
CA THR A 36 -19.02 6.53 9.90
C THR A 36 -20.54 6.39 9.94
N ALA A 37 -21.17 5.89 8.88
CA ALA A 37 -22.62 5.74 8.77
C ALA A 37 -23.22 4.73 9.75
N GLN A 38 -22.43 3.74 10.21
CA GLN A 38 -22.88 2.75 11.17
C GLN A 38 -21.81 2.47 12.24
N PRO A 39 -22.20 2.29 13.51
CA PRO A 39 -21.29 1.81 14.55
C PRO A 39 -20.83 0.38 14.21
N GLY A 40 -19.65 -0.02 14.68
CA GLY A 40 -19.11 -1.36 14.47
C GLY A 40 -18.38 -1.58 13.15
N ARG A 41 -18.44 -0.66 12.20
CA ARG A 41 -17.66 -0.75 10.96
C ARG A 41 -16.20 -0.36 11.18
N TYR A 42 -15.30 -1.14 10.57
CA TYR A 42 -13.86 -0.89 10.56
C TYR A 42 -13.31 -0.95 9.13
N LEU A 43 -12.20 -0.23 8.90
CA LEU A 43 -11.48 -0.25 7.63
C LEU A 43 -10.02 -0.63 7.90
N ILE A 44 -9.51 -1.60 7.17
CA ILE A 44 -8.09 -1.97 7.14
C ILE A 44 -7.50 -1.36 5.87
N GLU A 45 -6.60 -0.39 6.04
CA GLU A 45 -5.83 0.23 4.96
C GLU A 45 -4.48 -0.47 4.86
N ASP A 46 -4.29 -1.24 3.80
CA ASP A 46 -3.04 -1.93 3.49
C ASP A 46 -2.21 -1.10 2.50
N ASP A 47 -1.18 -0.45 3.01
CA ASP A 47 -0.40 0.56 2.29
C ASP A 47 1.05 0.09 2.08
N TYR A 48 1.22 -0.93 1.25
CA TYR A 48 2.47 -1.70 1.14
C TYR A 48 3.56 -1.07 0.24
N ASP A 49 3.25 -0.09 -0.63
CA ASP A 49 4.19 0.52 -1.58
C ASP A 49 3.92 1.98 -1.95
N SER A 50 3.16 2.71 -1.14
CA SER A 50 2.77 4.11 -1.38
C SER A 50 3.94 5.09 -1.44
N GLU A 51 5.07 4.72 -0.86
CA GLU A 51 6.31 5.49 -0.95
C GLU A 51 6.78 5.63 -2.41
N PHE A 52 6.45 4.67 -3.29
CA PHE A 52 6.83 4.67 -4.70
C PHE A 52 5.80 5.37 -5.58
N ARG A 53 5.61 6.66 -5.35
CA ARG A 53 4.85 7.53 -6.23
C ARG A 53 5.81 8.32 -7.11
N PHE A 54 5.63 8.25 -8.45
CA PHE A 54 6.56 8.80 -9.43
C PHE A 54 6.10 10.17 -9.96
N SER A 55 4.82 10.48 -9.88
CA SER A 55 4.24 11.76 -10.29
C SER A 55 3.18 12.26 -9.30
N GLY A 56 2.90 13.56 -9.33
CA GLY A 56 1.89 14.22 -8.52
C GLY A 56 2.20 14.28 -7.01
N LEU A 57 1.29 14.88 -6.27
CA LEU A 57 1.37 14.98 -4.81
C LEU A 57 0.92 13.67 -4.15
N PRO A 58 1.46 13.33 -2.97
CA PRO A 58 0.95 12.21 -2.18
C PRO A 58 -0.54 12.39 -1.88
N ILE A 59 -1.30 11.31 -2.01
CA ILE A 59 -2.71 11.30 -1.59
C ILE A 59 -2.75 10.94 -0.10
N PRO A 60 -3.42 11.74 0.74
CA PRO A 60 -3.54 11.42 2.16
C PRO A 60 -4.10 10.01 2.38
N THR A 61 -3.54 9.27 3.32
CA THR A 61 -4.06 7.95 3.72
C THR A 61 -5.46 8.10 4.30
N ILE A 62 -6.27 7.04 4.23
CA ILE A 62 -7.59 7.04 4.88
C ILE A 62 -7.41 7.18 6.39
N GLN A 63 -6.37 6.52 6.94
CA GLN A 63 -6.02 6.62 8.36
C GLN A 63 -5.71 8.06 8.78
N SER A 64 -4.97 8.83 7.98
CA SER A 64 -4.66 10.24 8.29
C SER A 64 -5.88 11.16 8.28
N MET A 65 -6.94 10.77 7.57
CA MET A 65 -8.21 11.49 7.52
C MET A 65 -9.20 11.03 8.61
N ASP A 66 -8.95 9.88 9.25
CA ASP A 66 -9.87 9.27 10.19
C ASP A 66 -9.88 10.00 11.54
N ARG A 67 -11.05 10.51 11.91
CA ARG A 67 -11.33 11.09 13.22
C ARG A 67 -12.21 10.19 14.10
N SER A 68 -12.68 9.08 13.52
CA SER A 68 -13.58 8.14 14.23
C SER A 68 -12.83 7.09 15.03
N GLY A 69 -11.52 6.92 14.79
CA GLY A 69 -10.69 5.89 15.42
C GLY A 69 -11.12 4.47 15.01
N ARG A 70 -11.45 4.27 13.71
CA ARG A 70 -11.91 2.98 13.17
C ARG A 70 -11.15 2.52 11.94
N VAL A 71 -10.08 3.23 11.55
CA VAL A 71 -9.16 2.80 10.49
C VAL A 71 -7.94 2.14 11.10
N ILE A 72 -7.69 0.90 10.73
CA ILE A 72 -6.46 0.15 11.03
C ILE A 72 -5.53 0.34 9.85
N TYR A 73 -4.34 0.90 10.07
CA TYR A 73 -3.34 1.08 9.02
C TYR A 73 -2.28 0.00 9.09
N MET A 74 -1.92 -0.56 7.95
CA MET A 74 -0.87 -1.57 7.82
C MET A 74 0.14 -1.14 6.76
N ASN A 75 1.43 -1.39 7.03
CA ASN A 75 2.50 -1.18 6.06
C ASN A 75 3.65 -2.16 6.31
N THR A 76 4.59 -2.26 5.35
CA THR A 76 5.71 -3.19 5.39
C THR A 76 7.02 -2.56 4.92
N PHE A 77 8.12 -2.91 5.59
CA PHE A 77 9.46 -2.56 5.13
C PHE A 77 10.00 -3.49 4.04
N SER A 78 9.27 -4.57 3.71
CA SER A 78 9.69 -5.55 2.69
C SER A 78 9.81 -4.96 1.30
N ARG A 79 9.05 -3.91 0.98
CA ARG A 79 9.10 -3.21 -0.31
C ARG A 79 10.05 -2.03 -0.31
N THR A 80 10.17 -1.35 0.83
CA THR A 80 10.93 -0.11 0.94
C THR A 80 12.38 -0.30 1.37
N ILE A 81 12.72 -1.42 2.03
CA ILE A 81 14.10 -1.72 2.45
C ILE A 81 14.60 -2.97 1.75
N SER A 82 14.05 -4.14 2.09
CA SER A 82 14.44 -5.43 1.50
C SER A 82 13.34 -6.47 1.70
N PRO A 83 13.04 -7.30 0.69
CA PRO A 83 12.11 -8.42 0.83
C PRO A 83 12.51 -9.43 1.92
N SER A 84 13.81 -9.56 2.21
CA SER A 84 14.31 -10.48 3.24
C SER A 84 14.09 -9.99 4.66
N LEU A 85 13.86 -8.69 4.87
CA LEU A 85 13.68 -8.11 6.21
C LEU A 85 12.43 -8.62 6.93
N ARG A 86 11.36 -8.90 6.18
CA ARG A 86 10.09 -9.48 6.69
C ARG A 86 9.47 -8.76 7.89
N ILE A 87 9.66 -7.44 7.98
CA ILE A 87 9.05 -6.61 9.03
C ILE A 87 7.89 -5.82 8.43
N SER A 88 6.75 -5.93 9.07
CA SER A 88 5.57 -5.09 8.84
C SER A 88 5.09 -4.50 10.17
N TYR A 89 4.28 -3.46 10.10
CA TYR A 89 3.71 -2.83 11.27
C TYR A 89 2.25 -2.47 11.05
N MET A 90 1.56 -2.31 12.16
CA MET A 90 0.14 -1.96 12.17
C MET A 90 -0.09 -0.82 13.18
N ILE A 91 -0.89 0.16 12.78
CA ILE A 91 -1.35 1.24 13.64
C ILE A 91 -2.80 0.95 13.99
N LEU A 92 -3.01 0.55 15.25
CA LEU A 92 -4.36 0.27 15.76
C LEU A 92 -5.02 1.55 16.30
N PRO A 93 -6.32 1.72 16.09
CA PRO A 93 -7.11 2.68 16.85
C PRO A 93 -6.99 2.46 18.36
N ARG A 94 -6.90 3.54 19.14
CA ARG A 94 -6.78 3.44 20.60
C ARG A 94 -7.93 2.66 21.23
N THR A 95 -9.12 2.73 20.66
CA THR A 95 -10.31 1.99 21.11
C THR A 95 -10.17 0.48 21.00
N LEU A 96 -9.32 -0.03 20.11
CA LEU A 96 -9.09 -1.46 19.94
C LEU A 96 -7.93 -1.99 20.80
N LEU A 97 -7.09 -1.13 21.37
CA LEU A 97 -5.90 -1.55 22.13
C LEU A 97 -6.23 -2.48 23.31
N PRO A 98 -7.27 -2.23 24.15
CA PRO A 98 -7.56 -3.14 25.25
C PRO A 98 -7.97 -4.54 24.77
N GLN A 99 -8.79 -4.61 23.72
CA GLN A 99 -9.23 -5.86 23.12
C GLN A 99 -8.06 -6.62 22.47
N TRP A 100 -7.19 -5.89 21.76
CA TRP A 100 -5.96 -6.43 21.20
C TRP A 100 -5.06 -7.00 22.29
N GLN A 101 -4.81 -6.27 23.35
CA GLN A 101 -3.98 -6.74 24.47
C GLN A 101 -4.57 -7.98 25.16
N ALA A 102 -5.88 -8.02 25.35
CA ALA A 102 -6.56 -9.19 25.93
C ALA A 102 -6.48 -10.42 25.01
N ALA A 103 -6.60 -10.25 23.71
CA ALA A 103 -6.62 -11.34 22.75
C ALA A 103 -5.22 -11.79 22.30
N MET A 104 -4.26 -10.87 22.22
CA MET A 104 -2.95 -11.08 21.59
C MET A 104 -1.76 -10.81 22.51
N GLY A 105 -2.00 -10.30 23.71
CA GLY A 105 -0.91 -9.91 24.65
C GLY A 105 -0.04 -11.05 25.13
N PHE A 106 -0.46 -12.30 24.97
CA PHE A 106 0.34 -13.48 25.30
C PHE A 106 1.34 -13.87 24.19
N TYR A 107 1.20 -13.32 22.98
CA TYR A 107 2.17 -13.56 21.91
C TYR A 107 3.41 -12.67 22.07
N SER A 108 4.58 -13.28 21.96
CA SER A 108 5.82 -12.53 21.79
C SER A 108 5.90 -11.92 20.40
N CYS A 109 6.58 -10.76 20.30
CA CYS A 109 6.88 -10.19 18.99
C CYS A 109 7.72 -11.16 18.17
N THR A 110 7.27 -11.45 16.94
CA THR A 110 7.96 -12.38 16.03
C THR A 110 9.20 -11.77 15.36
N VAL A 111 9.36 -10.44 15.45
CA VAL A 111 10.55 -9.75 14.92
C VAL A 111 11.66 -9.81 15.96
N PRO A 112 12.83 -10.37 15.62
CA PRO A 112 13.96 -10.45 16.55
C PRO A 112 14.40 -9.05 17.02
N SER A 113 14.84 -8.95 18.27
CA SER A 113 15.24 -7.66 18.87
C SER A 113 16.39 -6.98 18.14
N PHE A 114 17.30 -7.77 17.55
CA PHE A 114 18.42 -7.24 16.77
C PHE A 114 17.95 -6.48 15.54
N GLU A 115 17.00 -7.05 14.78
CA GLU A 115 16.41 -6.41 13.62
C GLU A 115 15.60 -5.16 14.02
N GLN A 116 14.88 -5.22 15.14
CA GLN A 116 14.16 -4.05 15.66
C GLN A 116 15.11 -2.91 16.00
N MET A 117 16.22 -3.20 16.70
CA MET A 117 17.24 -2.21 17.05
C MET A 117 17.93 -1.64 15.81
N THR A 118 18.27 -2.50 14.85
CA THR A 118 18.90 -2.09 13.59
C THR A 118 17.96 -1.17 12.81
N LEU A 119 16.68 -1.54 12.67
CA LEU A 119 15.68 -0.74 12.02
C LEU A 119 15.46 0.61 12.72
N THR A 120 15.42 0.59 14.05
CA THR A 120 15.29 1.81 14.86
C THR A 120 16.42 2.80 14.56
N ARG A 121 17.68 2.34 14.54
CA ARG A 121 18.80 3.21 14.18
C ARG A 121 18.76 3.68 12.74
N PHE A 122 18.40 2.79 11.82
CA PHE A 122 18.28 3.10 10.40
C PHE A 122 17.27 4.21 10.13
N LEU A 123 16.14 4.20 10.85
CA LEU A 123 15.13 5.26 10.82
C LEU A 123 15.63 6.53 11.52
N ALA A 124 16.11 6.43 12.76
CA ALA A 124 16.46 7.58 13.59
C ALA A 124 17.63 8.41 13.02
N GLU A 125 18.59 7.75 12.35
CA GLU A 125 19.76 8.41 11.76
C GLU A 125 19.50 8.94 10.32
N GLY A 126 18.25 8.83 9.80
CA GLY A 126 17.86 9.35 8.48
C GLY A 126 18.41 8.53 7.31
N TYR A 127 18.84 7.29 7.55
CA TYR A 127 19.29 6.40 6.48
C TYR A 127 18.13 5.89 5.62
N PHE A 128 16.96 5.74 6.22
CA PHE A 128 15.76 5.30 5.51
C PHE A 128 15.37 6.27 4.40
N GLU A 129 15.29 7.56 4.70
CA GLU A 129 14.93 8.61 3.73
C GLU A 129 15.94 8.70 2.58
N LYS A 130 17.24 8.59 2.92
CA LYS A 130 18.32 8.56 1.92
C LYS A 130 18.23 7.32 1.03
N HIS A 131 17.93 6.16 1.63
CA HIS A 131 17.75 4.91 0.91
C HIS A 131 16.52 4.99 -0.01
N LEU A 132 15.39 5.43 0.50
CA LEU A 132 14.14 5.60 -0.25
C LEU A 132 14.30 6.55 -1.44
N SER A 133 15.02 7.68 -1.24
CA SER A 133 15.31 8.62 -2.31
C SER A 133 16.14 8.00 -3.43
N ARG A 134 17.15 7.18 -3.09
CA ARG A 134 17.95 6.43 -4.07
C ARG A 134 17.12 5.39 -4.81
N MET A 135 16.28 4.64 -4.10
CA MET A 135 15.37 3.66 -4.69
C MET A 135 14.39 4.32 -5.67
N LYS A 136 13.75 5.42 -5.27
CA LYS A 136 12.85 6.19 -6.16
C LYS A 136 13.56 6.63 -7.45
N LYS A 137 14.79 7.13 -7.34
CA LYS A 137 15.60 7.51 -8.52
C LYS A 137 15.88 6.30 -9.42
N HIS A 138 16.29 5.18 -8.83
CA HIS A 138 16.56 3.94 -9.55
C HIS A 138 15.31 3.42 -10.26
N TYR A 139 14.20 3.24 -9.55
CA TYR A 139 12.96 2.74 -10.13
C TYR A 139 12.38 3.67 -11.20
N ARG A 140 12.53 4.99 -11.04
CA ARG A 140 12.16 5.94 -12.09
C ARG A 140 12.95 5.71 -13.38
N ALA A 141 14.26 5.44 -13.29
CA ALA A 141 15.09 5.13 -14.45
C ALA A 141 14.70 3.80 -15.10
N VAL A 142 14.53 2.73 -14.30
CA VAL A 142 14.09 1.42 -14.79
C VAL A 142 12.72 1.53 -15.47
N ARG A 143 11.78 2.27 -14.84
CA ARG A 143 10.46 2.53 -15.39
C ARG A 143 10.55 3.26 -16.75
N ALA A 144 11.37 4.30 -16.85
CA ALA A 144 11.56 5.02 -18.12
C ALA A 144 12.09 4.11 -19.23
N GLN A 145 13.04 3.23 -18.93
CA GLN A 145 13.55 2.22 -19.87
C GLN A 145 12.45 1.23 -20.27
N LEU A 146 11.67 0.71 -19.32
CA LEU A 146 10.56 -0.19 -19.61
C LEU A 146 9.53 0.48 -20.56
N PHE A 147 9.13 1.70 -20.25
CA PHE A 147 8.17 2.44 -21.08
C PHE A 147 8.71 2.80 -22.47
N SER A 148 10.03 3.03 -22.60
CA SER A 148 10.63 3.23 -23.93
C SER A 148 10.44 2.03 -24.85
N VAL A 149 10.45 0.81 -24.29
CA VAL A 149 10.18 -0.42 -25.04
C VAL A 149 8.67 -0.63 -25.26
N LEU A 150 7.87 -0.47 -24.21
CA LEU A 150 6.43 -0.73 -24.27
C LEU A 150 5.66 0.26 -25.17
N HIS A 151 6.20 1.45 -25.40
CA HIS A 151 5.62 2.45 -26.31
C HIS A 151 6.12 2.35 -27.75
N THR A 152 6.92 1.34 -28.08
CA THR A 152 7.29 1.09 -29.49
C THR A 152 6.06 0.68 -30.30
N PRO A 153 5.98 1.01 -31.61
CA PRO A 153 4.83 0.63 -32.45
C PRO A 153 4.56 -0.88 -32.45
N GLN A 154 5.58 -1.70 -32.30
CA GLN A 154 5.45 -3.15 -32.21
C GLN A 154 4.82 -3.60 -30.91
N ALA A 155 5.26 -3.08 -29.76
CA ALA A 155 4.71 -3.44 -28.45
C ALA A 155 3.25 -2.96 -28.29
N VAL A 156 2.95 -1.74 -28.73
CA VAL A 156 1.58 -1.16 -28.68
C VAL A 156 0.56 -1.97 -29.52
N ARG A 157 1.00 -2.66 -30.58
CA ARG A 157 0.13 -3.57 -31.32
C ARG A 157 -0.22 -4.84 -30.56
N GLN A 158 0.67 -5.29 -29.67
CA GLN A 158 0.56 -6.56 -28.95
C GLN A 158 -0.03 -6.41 -27.55
N CYS A 159 0.22 -5.29 -26.86
CA CYS A 159 -0.24 -5.08 -25.50
C CYS A 159 -0.75 -3.66 -25.26
N ALA A 160 -1.58 -3.53 -24.24
CA ALA A 160 -1.92 -2.26 -23.59
C ALA A 160 -1.27 -2.20 -22.20
N VAL A 161 -0.82 -1.02 -21.80
CA VAL A 161 -0.20 -0.78 -20.49
C VAL A 161 -1.19 -0.04 -19.62
N HIS A 162 -1.53 -0.64 -18.49
CA HIS A 162 -2.33 0.00 -17.44
C HIS A 162 -1.40 0.39 -16.28
N ASP A 163 -1.19 1.69 -16.13
CA ASP A 163 -0.28 2.25 -15.15
C ASP A 163 -0.83 3.53 -14.54
N THR A 164 -0.55 3.75 -13.26
CA THR A 164 -1.06 4.88 -12.47
C THR A 164 0.03 5.77 -11.89
N ASP A 165 1.27 5.63 -12.36
CA ASP A 165 2.43 6.33 -11.82
C ASP A 165 2.68 6.09 -10.31
N ALA A 166 2.17 4.99 -9.78
CA ALA A 166 2.29 4.62 -8.38
C ALA A 166 2.67 3.14 -8.23
N GLY A 167 3.38 2.82 -7.15
CA GLY A 167 3.78 1.47 -6.81
C GLY A 167 4.88 0.87 -7.70
N LEU A 168 5.18 -0.38 -7.45
CA LEU A 168 6.27 -1.12 -8.11
C LEU A 168 5.78 -2.18 -9.11
N HIS A 169 4.50 -2.17 -9.48
CA HIS A 169 3.97 -3.04 -10.52
C HIS A 169 3.05 -2.25 -11.47
N LEU A 170 2.84 -2.81 -12.63
CA LEU A 170 1.88 -2.35 -13.63
C LEU A 170 1.19 -3.57 -14.25
N VAL A 171 0.08 -3.34 -14.93
CA VAL A 171 -0.66 -4.39 -15.62
C VAL A 171 -0.43 -4.26 -17.13
N LEU A 172 -0.04 -5.37 -17.74
CA LEU A 172 0.03 -5.50 -19.20
C LEU A 172 -1.13 -6.37 -19.66
N GLU A 173 -1.96 -5.82 -20.54
CA GLU A 173 -3.03 -6.53 -21.21
C GLU A 173 -2.55 -6.99 -22.58
N LEU A 174 -2.53 -8.28 -22.84
CA LEU A 174 -2.19 -8.85 -24.14
C LEU A 174 -3.42 -8.83 -25.05
N LYS A 175 -3.33 -8.16 -26.21
CA LYS A 175 -4.46 -7.94 -27.12
C LYS A 175 -4.94 -9.19 -27.86
N ASN A 176 -4.09 -10.19 -28.00
CA ASN A 176 -4.38 -11.41 -28.77
C ASN A 176 -4.03 -12.67 -27.98
N ALA A 177 -4.12 -12.63 -26.67
CA ALA A 177 -3.93 -13.82 -25.84
C ALA A 177 -5.13 -14.77 -26.08
N PRO A 178 -4.90 -16.09 -26.27
CA PRO A 178 -5.99 -17.05 -26.24
C PRO A 178 -6.68 -17.00 -24.89
N GLU A 179 -7.99 -17.21 -24.89
CA GLU A 179 -8.72 -17.33 -23.61
C GLU A 179 -8.12 -18.49 -22.79
N PRO A 180 -7.97 -18.32 -21.47
CA PRO A 180 -7.51 -19.43 -20.63
C PRO A 180 -8.55 -20.56 -20.68
N GLU A 181 -8.08 -21.77 -20.93
CA GLU A 181 -8.89 -23.01 -20.89
C GLU A 181 -9.41 -23.28 -19.47
#